data_dc4b5028484e38d7c360c5bb37272a60
#
_entry.id   dc4b5028484e38d7c360c5bb37272a60
#
_cell.length_a   1.000
_cell.length_b   1.000
_cell.length_c   1.000
_cell.angle_alpha   90.00
_cell.angle_beta   90.00
_cell.angle_gamma   90.00
#
_symmetry.space_group_name_H-M   'P 1'
#
loop_
_entity.id
_entity.type
_entity.pdbx_description
1 polymer ?
#
loop_
_entity_poly.entity_id
_entity_poly.type
_entity_poly.pdbx_seq_one_letter_code
_entity_poly.pdbx_strand_id
1 'polypeptide(L)'
;MRATTCTPRAMPGATCLLAVQLGMVLAWSSGFVGYRYAMEQAPVFLTSFWRFAVCLALLLPFAWAGLRRLSARQWRRQALIGALAYAGYIAPIAKAIELGVSPGVAALMADLLPLLVALLALVLPGQRTRPGQWPGIALGVAGVLWAGHAALALGRAPGWAYGLPLLGMLALALATLLQKRWDDAPGSLAVVLFVQIGAALPAFAGLALAEGSLRPPLSGGFLFGLAWLVLLPTFGGYGLYWLGLRHLSAQGGSAALYLSPALTLLWAHWMFAEPLTPMLLGGLLLSLAGLGWLYRAERR
;
A
#
# COMPACT_ATOMS: atom_id res chain seq x y z
N MET A 1 -21.02 0.78 -38.60
CA MET A 1 -19.75 0.93 -37.89
C MET A 1 -19.52 2.39 -37.57
N ARG A 2 -19.87 2.85 -36.37
CA ARG A 2 -19.51 4.20 -35.90
C ARG A 2 -18.31 4.01 -34.95
N ALA A 3 -17.14 4.45 -35.36
CA ALA A 3 -15.97 4.56 -34.55
C ALA A 3 -16.29 5.53 -33.39
N THR A 4 -16.46 5.05 -32.18
CA THR A 4 -16.48 5.86 -30.98
C THR A 4 -15.06 6.40 -30.78
N THR A 5 -14.86 7.64 -31.20
CA THR A 5 -13.67 8.42 -30.92
C THR A 5 -13.56 8.56 -29.41
N CYS A 6 -12.66 7.77 -28.81
CA CYS A 6 -12.24 7.93 -27.42
C CYS A 6 -11.53 9.30 -27.33
N THR A 7 -12.22 10.32 -26.81
CA THR A 7 -11.59 11.61 -26.51
C THR A 7 -10.46 11.37 -25.54
N PRO A 8 -9.21 11.79 -25.84
CA PRO A 8 -8.11 11.67 -24.90
C PRO A 8 -8.47 12.48 -23.65
N ARG A 9 -8.56 11.77 -22.51
CA ARG A 9 -8.76 12.41 -21.20
C ARG A 9 -7.61 13.39 -20.99
N ALA A 10 -7.91 14.68 -20.89
CA ALA A 10 -6.92 15.71 -20.67
C ALA A 10 -6.01 15.31 -19.50
N MET A 11 -4.68 15.30 -19.72
CA MET A 11 -3.71 15.03 -18.67
C MET A 11 -3.88 16.07 -17.57
N PRO A 12 -4.01 15.67 -16.28
CA PRO A 12 -4.05 16.62 -15.19
C PRO A 12 -2.77 17.46 -15.21
N GLY A 13 -2.88 18.76 -14.95
CA GLY A 13 -1.71 19.64 -14.87
C GLY A 13 -0.71 19.13 -13.84
N ALA A 14 0.57 19.47 -14.00
CA ALA A 14 1.65 19.00 -13.11
C ALA A 14 1.36 19.29 -11.63
N THR A 15 0.76 20.43 -11.31
CA THR A 15 0.33 20.81 -9.96
C THR A 15 -0.73 19.86 -9.39
N CYS A 16 -1.71 19.45 -10.21
CA CYS A 16 -2.75 18.51 -9.80
C CYS A 16 -2.16 17.12 -9.52
N LEU A 17 -1.24 16.63 -10.36
CA LEU A 17 -0.53 15.38 -10.17
C LEU A 17 0.32 15.39 -8.90
N LEU A 18 1.00 16.50 -8.61
CA LEU A 18 1.78 16.67 -7.37
C LEU A 18 0.86 16.64 -6.15
N ALA A 19 -0.28 17.33 -6.18
CA ALA A 19 -1.25 17.33 -5.10
C ALA A 19 -1.82 15.92 -4.84
N VAL A 20 -2.13 15.16 -5.89
CA VAL A 20 -2.57 13.75 -5.80
C VAL A 20 -1.48 12.89 -5.13
N GLN A 21 -0.22 13.05 -5.53
CA GLN A 21 0.88 12.29 -4.97
C GLN A 21 1.16 12.63 -3.50
N LEU A 22 1.16 13.92 -3.14
CA LEU A 22 1.35 14.34 -1.74
C LEU A 22 0.19 13.88 -0.86
N GLY A 23 -1.05 14.06 -1.31
CA GLY A 23 -2.24 13.56 -0.60
C GLY A 23 -2.21 12.04 -0.43
N MET A 24 -1.76 11.31 -1.45
CA MET A 24 -1.59 9.85 -1.39
C MET A 24 -0.58 9.46 -0.31
N VAL A 25 0.59 10.09 -0.27
CA VAL A 25 1.64 9.77 0.71
C VAL A 25 1.16 10.03 2.14
N LEU A 26 0.55 11.18 2.39
CA LEU A 26 -0.01 11.53 3.70
C LEU A 26 -1.07 10.51 4.13
N ALA A 27 -2.00 10.18 3.24
CA ALA A 27 -3.07 9.24 3.53
C ALA A 27 -2.54 7.79 3.69
N TRP A 28 -1.55 7.40 2.88
CA TRP A 28 -0.95 6.07 2.93
C TRP A 28 -0.16 5.84 4.22
N SER A 29 0.75 6.76 4.55
CA SER A 29 1.56 6.69 5.78
C SER A 29 0.72 6.64 7.05
N SER A 30 -0.46 7.28 7.03
CA SER A 30 -1.42 7.24 8.14
C SER A 30 -1.93 5.82 8.43
N GLY A 31 -1.86 4.91 7.47
CA GLY A 31 -2.33 3.53 7.63
C GLY A 31 -1.50 2.72 8.64
N PHE A 32 -0.18 2.87 8.63
CA PHE A 32 0.71 2.19 9.57
C PHE A 32 0.46 2.66 11.00
N VAL A 33 0.35 3.96 11.19
CA VAL A 33 0.07 4.60 12.48
C VAL A 33 -1.35 4.29 12.94
N GLY A 34 -2.32 4.29 12.01
CA GLY A 34 -3.70 3.92 12.28
C GLY A 34 -3.85 2.48 12.76
N TYR A 35 -3.08 1.52 12.21
CA TYR A 35 -3.06 0.15 12.72
C TYR A 35 -2.44 0.07 14.12
N ARG A 36 -1.35 0.82 14.38
CA ARG A 36 -0.76 0.87 15.72
C ARG A 36 -1.75 1.39 16.76
N TYR A 37 -2.56 2.39 16.40
CA TYR A 37 -3.64 2.89 17.26
C TYR A 37 -4.78 1.85 17.40
N ALA A 38 -5.23 1.28 16.27
CA ALA A 38 -6.39 0.40 16.26
C ALA A 38 -6.17 -0.93 17.01
N MET A 39 -4.93 -1.46 17.03
CA MET A 39 -4.61 -2.69 17.76
C MET A 39 -4.77 -2.56 19.27
N GLU A 40 -4.77 -1.35 19.82
CA GLU A 40 -5.06 -1.10 21.25
C GLU A 40 -6.55 -1.24 21.56
N GLN A 41 -7.40 -1.21 20.54
CA GLN A 41 -8.86 -1.24 20.67
C GLN A 41 -9.46 -2.61 20.31
N ALA A 42 -8.84 -3.34 19.35
CA ALA A 42 -9.33 -4.62 18.86
C ALA A 42 -8.23 -5.37 18.08
N PRO A 43 -8.35 -6.70 17.90
CA PRO A 43 -7.45 -7.48 17.05
C PRO A 43 -7.38 -6.90 15.63
N VAL A 44 -6.20 -6.96 15.02
CA VAL A 44 -5.93 -6.27 13.74
C VAL A 44 -6.75 -6.84 12.58
N PHE A 45 -7.02 -8.15 12.57
CA PHE A 45 -7.82 -8.75 11.51
C PHE A 45 -9.30 -8.45 11.64
N LEU A 46 -9.81 -8.37 12.88
CA LEU A 46 -11.17 -7.90 13.15
C LEU A 46 -11.34 -6.43 12.68
N THR A 47 -10.39 -5.58 13.01
CA THR A 47 -10.38 -4.19 12.55
C THR A 47 -10.33 -4.09 11.03
N SER A 48 -9.51 -4.91 10.38
CA SER A 48 -9.39 -4.94 8.91
C SER A 48 -10.67 -5.45 8.25
N PHE A 49 -11.32 -6.46 8.82
CA PHE A 49 -12.62 -6.94 8.35
C PHE A 49 -13.66 -5.81 8.37
N TRP A 50 -13.85 -5.13 9.49
CA TRP A 50 -14.81 -4.03 9.60
C TRP A 50 -14.44 -2.83 8.75
N ARG A 51 -13.15 -2.50 8.65
CA ARG A 51 -12.65 -1.48 7.72
C ARG A 51 -13.16 -1.73 6.30
N PHE A 52 -13.00 -2.95 5.79
CA PHE A 52 -13.39 -3.28 4.42
C PHE A 52 -14.89 -3.48 4.26
N ALA A 53 -15.59 -4.02 5.26
CA ALA A 53 -17.03 -4.10 5.25
C ALA A 53 -17.68 -2.71 5.15
N VAL A 54 -17.21 -1.74 5.94
CA VAL A 54 -17.67 -0.34 5.86
C VAL A 54 -17.33 0.29 4.51
N CYS A 55 -16.10 0.07 4.00
CA CYS A 55 -15.72 0.57 2.68
C CYS A 55 -16.64 0.04 1.57
N LEU A 56 -16.99 -1.25 1.60
CA LEU A 56 -17.92 -1.84 0.62
C LEU A 56 -19.32 -1.23 0.73
N ALA A 57 -19.84 -1.06 1.95
CA ALA A 57 -21.13 -0.42 2.16
C ALA A 57 -21.17 1.00 1.59
N LEU A 58 -20.11 1.79 1.83
CA LEU A 58 -19.99 3.17 1.32
C LEU A 58 -19.77 3.23 -0.20
N LEU A 59 -19.06 2.27 -0.79
CA LEU A 59 -18.79 2.22 -2.23
C LEU A 59 -19.97 1.67 -3.04
N LEU A 60 -20.83 0.85 -2.44
CA LEU A 60 -21.90 0.14 -3.14
C LEU A 60 -22.77 1.06 -4.02
N PRO A 61 -23.32 2.19 -3.53
CA PRO A 61 -24.16 3.07 -4.35
C PRO A 61 -23.45 3.61 -5.58
N PHE A 62 -22.14 3.88 -5.48
CA PHE A 62 -21.32 4.42 -6.57
C PHE A 62 -20.82 3.33 -7.54
N ALA A 63 -20.70 2.11 -7.06
CA ALA A 63 -20.20 0.98 -7.86
C ALA A 63 -21.31 0.22 -8.58
N TRP A 64 -22.55 0.22 -8.04
CA TRP A 64 -23.65 -0.66 -8.42
C TRP A 64 -23.89 -0.76 -9.94
N ALA A 65 -24.04 0.37 -10.60
CA ALA A 65 -24.32 0.41 -12.04
C ALA A 65 -23.14 -0.14 -12.86
N GLY A 66 -21.90 0.11 -12.41
CA GLY A 66 -20.70 -0.37 -13.07
C GLY A 66 -20.45 -1.86 -12.84
N LEU A 67 -20.77 -2.40 -11.67
CA LEU A 67 -20.63 -3.82 -11.35
C LEU A 67 -21.42 -4.72 -12.31
N ARG A 68 -22.62 -4.30 -12.70
CA ARG A 68 -23.48 -5.02 -13.64
C ARG A 68 -22.92 -5.10 -15.06
N ARG A 69 -21.97 -4.24 -15.40
CA ARG A 69 -21.36 -4.14 -16.74
C ARG A 69 -20.01 -4.85 -16.83
N LEU A 70 -19.52 -5.40 -15.71
CA LEU A 70 -18.23 -6.09 -15.69
C LEU A 70 -18.33 -7.46 -16.36
N SER A 71 -17.37 -7.74 -17.24
CA SER A 71 -17.16 -9.11 -17.75
C SER A 71 -16.59 -10.01 -16.65
N ALA A 72 -16.82 -11.33 -16.76
CA ALA A 72 -16.25 -12.32 -15.84
C ALA A 72 -14.71 -12.26 -15.82
N ARG A 73 -14.08 -11.86 -16.93
CA ARG A 73 -12.63 -11.67 -17.03
C ARG A 73 -12.17 -10.48 -16.18
N GLN A 74 -12.85 -9.34 -16.26
CA GLN A 74 -12.54 -8.16 -15.45
C GLN A 74 -12.76 -8.45 -13.97
N TRP A 75 -13.86 -9.12 -13.59
CA TRP A 75 -14.10 -9.55 -12.22
C TRP A 75 -12.94 -10.37 -11.68
N ARG A 76 -12.53 -11.44 -12.34
CA ARG A 76 -11.43 -12.33 -11.90
C ARG A 76 -10.10 -11.58 -11.78
N ARG A 77 -9.78 -10.70 -12.74
CA ARG A 77 -8.54 -9.92 -12.70
C ARG A 77 -8.53 -8.94 -11.56
N GLN A 78 -9.60 -8.16 -11.39
CA GLN A 78 -9.68 -7.18 -10.31
C GLN A 78 -9.77 -7.87 -8.93
N ALA A 79 -10.42 -9.03 -8.82
CA ALA A 79 -10.44 -9.81 -7.60
C ALA A 79 -9.04 -10.33 -7.21
N LEU A 80 -8.25 -10.84 -8.18
CA LEU A 80 -6.88 -11.27 -7.91
C LEU A 80 -5.99 -10.10 -7.48
N ILE A 81 -6.10 -8.94 -8.18
CA ILE A 81 -5.37 -7.74 -7.80
C ILE A 81 -5.77 -7.31 -6.39
N GLY A 82 -7.07 -7.35 -6.06
CA GLY A 82 -7.58 -7.02 -4.74
C GLY A 82 -7.10 -7.96 -3.65
N ALA A 83 -7.12 -9.26 -3.89
CA ALA A 83 -6.58 -10.24 -2.95
C ALA A 83 -5.10 -9.97 -2.62
N LEU A 84 -4.29 -9.63 -3.63
CA LEU A 84 -2.88 -9.28 -3.44
C LEU A 84 -2.69 -7.90 -2.79
N ALA A 85 -3.36 -6.85 -3.31
CA ALA A 85 -3.14 -5.47 -2.88
C ALA A 85 -3.72 -5.16 -1.51
N TYR A 86 -4.74 -5.88 -1.05
CA TYR A 86 -5.39 -5.65 0.24
C TYR A 86 -5.10 -6.79 1.22
N ALA A 87 -5.52 -8.03 0.95
CA ALA A 87 -5.26 -9.11 1.88
C ALA A 87 -3.76 -9.44 1.94
N GLY A 88 -3.13 -9.66 0.79
CA GLY A 88 -1.71 -10.01 0.70
C GLY A 88 -0.77 -8.92 1.23
N TYR A 89 -1.12 -7.65 1.06
CA TYR A 89 -0.30 -6.52 1.54
C TYR A 89 -0.60 -6.16 2.99
N ILE A 90 -1.87 -5.97 3.33
CA ILE A 90 -2.24 -5.39 4.63
C ILE A 90 -2.16 -6.42 5.76
N ALA A 91 -2.58 -7.68 5.54
CA ALA A 91 -2.60 -8.66 6.62
C ALA A 91 -1.21 -8.91 7.24
N PRO A 92 -0.13 -9.16 6.48
CA PRO A 92 1.17 -9.36 7.07
C PRO A 92 1.72 -8.09 7.74
N ILE A 93 1.48 -6.89 7.18
CA ILE A 93 1.92 -5.63 7.78
C ILE A 93 1.19 -5.37 9.10
N ALA A 94 -0.15 -5.50 9.13
CA ALA A 94 -0.92 -5.32 10.34
C ALA A 94 -0.49 -6.30 11.44
N LYS A 95 -0.23 -7.56 11.07
CA LYS A 95 0.27 -8.58 12.00
C LYS A 95 1.69 -8.27 12.49
N ALA A 96 2.56 -7.76 11.64
CA ALA A 96 3.90 -7.33 12.05
C ALA A 96 3.83 -6.23 13.13
N ILE A 97 2.97 -5.23 12.94
CA ILE A 97 2.76 -4.13 13.89
C ILE A 97 2.18 -4.67 15.20
N GLU A 98 1.21 -5.57 15.15
CA GLU A 98 0.63 -6.22 16.31
C GLU A 98 1.67 -7.03 17.11
N LEU A 99 2.63 -7.67 16.43
CA LEU A 99 3.74 -8.41 17.02
C LEU A 99 4.86 -7.51 17.59
N GLY A 100 4.74 -6.17 17.46
CA GLY A 100 5.68 -5.22 18.04
C GLY A 100 6.67 -4.61 17.05
N VAL A 101 6.55 -4.88 15.73
CA VAL A 101 7.31 -4.12 14.72
C VAL A 101 6.78 -2.70 14.70
N SER A 102 7.67 -1.71 14.87
CA SER A 102 7.23 -0.32 14.88
C SER A 102 6.64 0.11 13.52
N PRO A 103 5.60 0.96 13.49
CA PRO A 103 4.99 1.46 12.26
C PRO A 103 6.00 2.05 11.27
N GLY A 104 6.98 2.81 11.78
CA GLY A 104 8.02 3.40 10.95
C GLY A 104 8.92 2.38 10.26
N VAL A 105 9.31 1.31 10.99
CA VAL A 105 10.10 0.20 10.43
C VAL A 105 9.26 -0.61 9.44
N ALA A 106 8.01 -0.92 9.79
CA ALA A 106 7.09 -1.62 8.89
C ALA A 106 6.88 -0.85 7.58
N ALA A 107 6.71 0.49 7.65
CA ALA A 107 6.61 1.36 6.49
C ALA A 107 7.89 1.35 5.65
N LEU A 108 9.07 1.47 6.30
CA LEU A 108 10.35 1.47 5.60
C LEU A 108 10.56 0.16 4.81
N MET A 109 10.14 -0.98 5.38
CA MET A 109 10.25 -2.28 4.74
C MET A 109 9.19 -2.49 3.65
N ALA A 110 7.97 -1.98 3.84
CA ALA A 110 6.84 -2.17 2.94
C ALA A 110 6.80 -1.17 1.77
N ASP A 111 7.34 0.04 1.95
CA ASP A 111 7.25 1.10 0.95
C ASP A 111 8.44 1.15 -0.01
N LEU A 112 9.32 0.13 0.01
CA LEU A 112 10.29 -0.12 -1.07
C LEU A 112 9.65 -0.74 -2.31
N LEU A 113 8.35 -0.56 -2.46
CA LEU A 113 7.57 -1.05 -3.59
C LEU A 113 8.23 -0.79 -4.95
N PRO A 114 8.75 0.41 -5.28
CA PRO A 114 9.34 0.65 -6.58
C PRO A 114 10.65 -0.11 -6.82
N LEU A 115 11.41 -0.34 -5.73
CA LEU A 115 12.61 -1.15 -5.80
C LEU A 115 12.25 -2.60 -6.18
N LEU A 116 11.23 -3.16 -5.53
CA LEU A 116 10.78 -4.51 -5.83
C LEU A 116 10.11 -4.60 -7.20
N VAL A 117 9.36 -3.58 -7.62
CA VAL A 117 8.82 -3.49 -8.99
C VAL A 117 9.96 -3.51 -10.02
N ALA A 118 11.06 -2.78 -9.78
CA ALA A 118 12.24 -2.80 -10.65
C ALA A 118 12.93 -4.18 -10.66
N LEU A 119 13.03 -4.85 -9.52
CA LEU A 119 13.59 -6.21 -9.43
C LEU A 119 12.70 -7.25 -10.13
N LEU A 120 11.39 -7.19 -9.92
CA LEU A 120 10.44 -8.10 -10.57
C LEU A 120 10.40 -7.88 -12.09
N ALA A 121 10.68 -6.66 -12.56
CA ALA A 121 10.79 -6.37 -13.98
C ALA A 121 11.93 -7.15 -14.68
N LEU A 122 12.91 -7.65 -13.93
CA LEU A 122 13.98 -8.51 -14.47
C LEU A 122 13.48 -9.91 -14.88
N VAL A 123 12.51 -10.45 -14.13
CA VAL A 123 11.97 -11.79 -14.35
C VAL A 123 10.69 -11.79 -15.16
N LEU A 124 10.04 -10.62 -15.34
CA LEU A 124 8.81 -10.52 -16.09
C LEU A 124 9.07 -10.16 -17.56
N PRO A 125 8.49 -10.92 -18.53
CA PRO A 125 8.66 -10.63 -19.94
C PRO A 125 8.18 -9.22 -20.32
N GLY A 126 9.01 -8.49 -21.07
CA GLY A 126 8.65 -7.18 -21.62
C GLY A 126 9.10 -5.96 -20.80
N GLN A 127 9.72 -6.17 -19.64
CA GLN A 127 10.36 -5.09 -18.88
C GLN A 127 11.84 -5.39 -18.67
N ARG A 128 12.71 -4.40 -18.84
CA ARG A 128 14.16 -4.56 -18.63
C ARG A 128 14.64 -3.49 -17.67
N THR A 129 15.29 -3.91 -16.58
CA THR A 129 16.03 -3.01 -15.71
C THR A 129 17.30 -2.56 -16.46
N ARG A 130 17.50 -1.26 -16.56
CA ARG A 130 18.69 -0.70 -17.19
C ARG A 130 19.91 -0.83 -16.27
N PRO A 131 21.13 -1.03 -16.80
CA PRO A 131 22.35 -1.14 -15.98
C PRO A 131 22.54 0.00 -14.98
N GLY A 132 22.14 1.23 -15.35
CA GLY A 132 22.24 2.41 -14.49
C GLY A 132 21.31 2.41 -13.26
N GLN A 133 20.33 1.50 -13.19
CA GLN A 133 19.38 1.39 -12.06
C GLN A 133 19.95 0.54 -10.90
N TRP A 134 20.92 -0.34 -11.17
CA TRP A 134 21.49 -1.24 -10.16
C TRP A 134 22.08 -0.57 -8.92
N PRO A 135 22.84 0.54 -9.03
CA PRO A 135 23.34 1.23 -7.85
C PRO A 135 22.22 1.74 -6.95
N GLY A 136 21.13 2.25 -7.54
CA GLY A 136 19.94 2.70 -6.78
C GLY A 136 19.24 1.55 -6.05
N ILE A 137 19.14 0.39 -6.72
CA ILE A 137 18.60 -0.83 -6.12
C ILE A 137 19.47 -1.27 -4.93
N ALA A 138 20.77 -1.35 -5.12
CA ALA A 138 21.70 -1.76 -4.07
C ALA A 138 21.65 -0.83 -2.84
N LEU A 139 21.64 0.50 -3.05
CA LEU A 139 21.50 1.49 -1.98
C LEU A 139 20.18 1.34 -1.23
N GLY A 140 19.07 1.17 -1.95
CA GLY A 140 17.75 0.99 -1.33
C GLY A 140 17.69 -0.26 -0.45
N VAL A 141 18.17 -1.41 -0.96
CA VAL A 141 18.26 -2.66 -0.20
C VAL A 141 19.17 -2.49 1.02
N ALA A 142 20.34 -1.89 0.86
CA ALA A 142 21.27 -1.64 1.96
C ALA A 142 20.64 -0.78 3.06
N GLY A 143 19.86 0.25 2.70
CA GLY A 143 19.15 1.11 3.65
C GLY A 143 18.12 0.34 4.47
N VAL A 144 17.34 -0.55 3.83
CA VAL A 144 16.35 -1.39 4.55
C VAL A 144 17.04 -2.40 5.46
N LEU A 145 18.09 -3.08 4.99
CA LEU A 145 18.83 -4.03 5.81
C LEU A 145 19.44 -3.36 7.03
N TRP A 146 19.96 -2.13 6.84
CA TRP A 146 20.51 -1.33 7.95
C TRP A 146 19.44 -0.96 8.98
N ALA A 147 18.30 -0.42 8.54
CA ALA A 147 17.21 -0.06 9.44
C ALA A 147 16.57 -1.30 10.08
N GLY A 148 16.44 -2.40 9.35
CA GLY A 148 15.95 -3.68 9.87
C GLY A 148 16.88 -4.26 10.96
N HIS A 149 18.19 -4.21 10.75
CA HIS A 149 19.18 -4.62 11.76
C HIS A 149 19.08 -3.73 13.02
N ALA A 150 18.94 -2.41 12.86
CA ALA A 150 18.74 -1.50 13.98
C ALA A 150 17.47 -1.82 14.77
N ALA A 151 16.37 -2.14 14.05
CA ALA A 151 15.10 -2.50 14.67
C ALA A 151 15.15 -3.84 15.40
N LEU A 152 15.85 -4.84 14.85
CA LEU A 152 16.09 -6.12 15.51
C LEU A 152 16.88 -5.95 16.82
N ALA A 153 17.86 -5.06 16.85
CA ALA A 153 18.64 -4.75 18.05
C ALA A 153 17.80 -4.15 19.18
N LEU A 154 16.65 -3.51 18.85
CA LEU A 154 15.71 -3.00 19.86
C LEU A 154 14.87 -4.13 20.52
N GLY A 155 14.82 -5.33 19.94
CA GLY A 155 14.25 -6.54 20.54
C GLY A 155 12.74 -6.50 20.86
N ARG A 156 11.98 -5.61 20.22
CA ARG A 156 10.55 -5.40 20.51
C ARG A 156 9.63 -6.43 19.85
N ALA A 157 10.07 -7.07 18.79
CA ALA A 157 9.31 -8.06 18.04
C ALA A 157 10.17 -9.30 17.75
N PRO A 158 9.56 -10.49 17.56
CA PRO A 158 10.30 -11.67 17.14
C PRO A 158 10.92 -11.46 15.76
N GLY A 159 12.16 -11.94 15.54
CA GLY A 159 12.93 -11.66 14.31
C GLY A 159 12.20 -11.98 13.01
N TRP A 160 11.43 -13.06 12.97
CA TRP A 160 10.64 -13.45 11.79
C TRP A 160 9.54 -12.44 11.43
N ALA A 161 9.01 -11.68 12.42
CA ALA A 161 7.96 -10.70 12.21
C ALA A 161 8.40 -9.56 11.28
N TYR A 162 9.69 -9.25 11.24
CA TYR A 162 10.26 -8.26 10.33
C TYR A 162 10.22 -8.72 8.86
N GLY A 163 10.07 -10.01 8.59
CA GLY A 163 9.85 -10.53 7.23
C GLY A 163 8.43 -10.27 6.69
N LEU A 164 7.45 -10.06 7.56
CA LEU A 164 6.06 -9.89 7.17
C LEU A 164 5.83 -8.65 6.28
N PRO A 165 6.37 -7.45 6.59
CA PRO A 165 6.23 -6.29 5.70
C PRO A 165 6.83 -6.52 4.31
N LEU A 166 7.91 -7.31 4.19
CA LEU A 166 8.51 -7.66 2.89
C LEU A 166 7.57 -8.56 2.07
N LEU A 167 6.88 -9.52 2.71
CA LEU A 167 5.85 -10.32 2.04
C LEU A 167 4.69 -9.44 1.57
N GLY A 168 4.25 -8.49 2.40
CA GLY A 168 3.24 -7.51 2.01
C GLY A 168 3.67 -6.71 0.79
N MET A 169 4.88 -6.17 0.81
CA MET A 169 5.46 -5.42 -0.30
C MET A 169 5.48 -6.26 -1.60
N LEU A 170 5.86 -7.54 -1.54
CA LEU A 170 5.86 -8.44 -2.69
C LEU A 170 4.45 -8.58 -3.27
N ALA A 171 3.44 -8.78 -2.42
CA ALA A 171 2.06 -8.90 -2.86
C ALA A 171 1.55 -7.62 -3.56
N LEU A 172 1.85 -6.45 -3.01
CA LEU A 172 1.47 -5.16 -3.62
C LEU A 172 2.22 -4.89 -4.92
N ALA A 173 3.50 -5.26 -5.01
CA ALA A 173 4.29 -5.13 -6.23
C ALA A 173 3.70 -5.98 -7.36
N LEU A 174 3.36 -7.24 -7.08
CA LEU A 174 2.68 -8.12 -8.04
C LEU A 174 1.32 -7.55 -8.46
N ALA A 175 0.50 -7.08 -7.52
CA ALA A 175 -0.78 -6.45 -7.81
C ALA A 175 -0.61 -5.23 -8.75
N THR A 176 0.38 -4.38 -8.49
CA THR A 176 0.67 -3.18 -9.28
C THR A 176 1.07 -3.54 -10.71
N LEU A 177 1.94 -4.53 -10.88
CA LEU A 177 2.37 -5.01 -12.20
C LEU A 177 1.21 -5.67 -12.97
N LEU A 178 0.39 -6.47 -12.30
CA LEU A 178 -0.80 -7.08 -12.91
C LEU A 178 -1.83 -6.01 -13.32
N GLN A 179 -2.05 -5.01 -12.48
CA GLN A 179 -2.96 -3.89 -12.79
C GLN A 179 -2.50 -3.15 -14.06
N LYS A 180 -1.21 -2.92 -14.21
CA LYS A 180 -0.63 -2.28 -15.41
C LYS A 180 -0.65 -3.19 -16.65
N ARG A 181 -0.35 -4.48 -16.47
CA ARG A 181 -0.30 -5.43 -17.58
C ARG A 181 -1.67 -5.69 -18.20
N TRP A 182 -2.72 -5.70 -17.39
CA TRP A 182 -4.05 -6.09 -17.88
C TRP A 182 -4.85 -4.93 -18.46
N ASP A 183 -4.53 -3.70 -18.20
CA ASP A 183 -5.06 -2.44 -18.76
C ASP A 183 -6.57 -2.45 -19.16
N ASP A 184 -7.34 -3.38 -18.63
CA ASP A 184 -8.78 -3.56 -18.82
C ASP A 184 -9.59 -3.20 -17.57
N ALA A 185 -9.02 -2.33 -16.72
CA ALA A 185 -9.69 -1.88 -15.50
C ALA A 185 -10.99 -1.15 -15.84
N PRO A 186 -12.04 -1.34 -15.04
CA PRO A 186 -13.29 -0.60 -15.16
C PRO A 186 -13.03 0.92 -15.18
N GLY A 187 -13.79 1.67 -15.99
CA GLY A 187 -13.63 3.12 -16.08
C GLY A 187 -13.84 3.84 -14.72
N SER A 188 -14.74 3.33 -13.87
CA SER A 188 -15.02 3.88 -12.54
C SER A 188 -14.04 3.37 -11.49
N LEU A 189 -13.42 4.31 -10.76
CA LEU A 189 -12.56 3.97 -9.61
C LEU A 189 -13.34 3.27 -8.50
N ALA A 190 -14.60 3.67 -8.25
CA ALA A 190 -15.45 3.05 -7.24
C ALA A 190 -15.69 1.55 -7.53
N VAL A 191 -15.87 1.19 -8.80
CA VAL A 191 -16.01 -0.22 -9.22
C VAL A 191 -14.73 -1.00 -8.97
N VAL A 192 -13.58 -0.44 -9.33
CA VAL A 192 -12.26 -1.06 -9.08
C VAL A 192 -12.07 -1.32 -7.59
N LEU A 193 -12.23 -0.28 -6.76
CA LEU A 193 -12.07 -0.39 -5.30
C LEU A 193 -13.07 -1.39 -4.71
N PHE A 194 -14.33 -1.36 -5.14
CA PHE A 194 -15.35 -2.29 -4.64
C PHE A 194 -14.98 -3.75 -4.90
N VAL A 195 -14.60 -4.11 -6.12
CA VAL A 195 -14.24 -5.49 -6.47
C VAL A 195 -12.98 -5.93 -5.74
N GLN A 196 -11.98 -5.07 -5.67
CA GLN A 196 -10.70 -5.38 -5.03
C GLN A 196 -10.84 -5.56 -3.52
N ILE A 197 -11.55 -4.64 -2.84
CA ILE A 197 -11.83 -4.73 -1.40
C ILE A 197 -12.73 -5.93 -1.11
N GLY A 198 -13.75 -6.16 -1.94
CA GLY A 198 -14.66 -7.30 -1.81
C GLY A 198 -13.95 -8.64 -1.91
N ALA A 199 -12.92 -8.75 -2.75
CA ALA A 199 -12.11 -9.96 -2.86
C ALA A 199 -11.23 -10.22 -1.63
N ALA A 200 -10.82 -9.16 -0.92
CA ALA A 200 -10.02 -9.28 0.30
C ALA A 200 -10.86 -9.58 1.55
N LEU A 201 -12.13 -9.21 1.56
CA LEU A 201 -13.00 -9.33 2.73
C LEU A 201 -13.12 -10.75 3.29
N PRO A 202 -13.31 -11.82 2.47
CA PRO A 202 -13.37 -13.19 2.98
C PRO A 202 -12.10 -13.65 3.70
N ALA A 203 -10.92 -13.21 3.22
CA ALA A 203 -9.66 -13.52 3.87
C ALA A 203 -9.59 -12.88 5.27
N PHE A 204 -9.96 -11.61 5.41
CA PHE A 204 -10.02 -10.96 6.73
C PHE A 204 -11.12 -11.50 7.62
N ALA A 205 -12.26 -11.94 7.08
CA ALA A 205 -13.27 -12.65 7.84
C ALA A 205 -12.73 -13.96 8.42
N GLY A 206 -12.04 -14.76 7.62
CA GLY A 206 -11.42 -16.01 8.06
C GLY A 206 -10.34 -15.78 9.13
N LEU A 207 -9.47 -14.79 8.92
CA LEU A 207 -8.42 -14.42 9.88
C LEU A 207 -9.00 -13.89 11.20
N ALA A 208 -10.03 -13.05 11.15
CA ALA A 208 -10.70 -12.53 12.35
C ALA A 208 -11.46 -13.63 13.12
N LEU A 209 -12.07 -14.58 12.41
CA LEU A 209 -12.67 -15.75 13.05
C LEU A 209 -11.62 -16.64 13.72
N ALA A 210 -10.44 -16.78 13.14
CA ALA A 210 -9.32 -17.48 13.75
C ALA A 210 -8.78 -16.77 15.01
N GLU A 211 -8.93 -15.44 15.11
CA GLU A 211 -8.67 -14.64 16.31
C GLU A 211 -9.84 -14.69 17.33
N GLY A 212 -10.98 -15.31 17.00
CA GLY A 212 -12.05 -15.65 17.92
C GLY A 212 -13.41 -15.01 17.64
N SER A 213 -13.51 -13.89 16.92
CA SER A 213 -14.80 -13.21 16.74
C SER A 213 -14.84 -12.25 15.55
N LEU A 214 -16.07 -12.07 14.98
CA LEU A 214 -16.37 -10.97 14.06
C LEU A 214 -17.14 -9.82 14.74
N ARG A 215 -17.44 -9.92 16.04
CA ARG A 215 -18.20 -8.88 16.75
C ARG A 215 -17.29 -7.69 17.06
N PRO A 216 -17.64 -6.46 16.59
CA PRO A 216 -16.81 -5.29 16.86
C PRO A 216 -17.03 -4.81 18.30
N PRO A 217 -15.99 -4.36 19.00
CA PRO A 217 -16.18 -3.58 20.21
C PRO A 217 -16.68 -2.19 19.80
N LEU A 218 -17.92 -1.84 20.11
CA LEU A 218 -18.50 -0.53 19.74
C LEU A 218 -18.02 0.61 20.66
N SER A 219 -16.74 0.61 21.02
CA SER A 219 -16.11 1.69 21.78
C SER A 219 -15.80 2.90 20.90
N GLY A 220 -15.76 4.10 21.49
CA GLY A 220 -15.39 5.32 20.76
C GLY A 220 -14.01 5.22 20.13
N GLY A 221 -13.05 4.59 20.81
CA GLY A 221 -11.69 4.37 20.29
C GLY A 221 -11.67 3.45 19.06
N PHE A 222 -12.42 2.34 19.10
CA PHE A 222 -12.56 1.45 17.95
C PHE A 222 -13.20 2.17 16.75
N LEU A 223 -14.29 2.90 16.96
CA LEU A 223 -14.99 3.63 15.89
C LEU A 223 -14.11 4.72 15.28
N PHE A 224 -13.34 5.43 16.10
CA PHE A 224 -12.38 6.42 15.61
C PHE A 224 -11.26 5.76 14.77
N GLY A 225 -10.64 4.69 15.27
CA GLY A 225 -9.61 3.95 14.53
C GLY A 225 -10.14 3.37 13.22
N LEU A 226 -11.37 2.86 13.24
CA LEU A 226 -12.07 2.35 12.06
C LEU A 226 -12.31 3.46 11.03
N ALA A 227 -12.87 4.60 11.45
CA ALA A 227 -13.11 5.76 10.59
C ALA A 227 -11.79 6.28 9.98
N TRP A 228 -10.74 6.37 10.79
CA TRP A 228 -9.39 6.73 10.33
C TRP A 228 -8.93 5.81 9.20
N LEU A 229 -8.95 4.48 9.44
CA LEU A 229 -8.48 3.50 8.46
C LEU A 229 -9.34 3.43 7.19
N VAL A 230 -10.63 3.72 7.29
CA VAL A 230 -11.54 3.82 6.14
C VAL A 230 -11.22 5.06 5.31
N LEU A 231 -11.20 6.24 5.94
CA LEU A 231 -11.14 7.52 5.22
C LEU A 231 -9.74 7.80 4.67
N LEU A 232 -8.70 7.69 5.52
CA LEU A 232 -7.36 8.11 5.11
C LEU A 232 -6.66 7.02 4.27
N PRO A 233 -6.22 5.87 4.80
CA PRO A 233 -5.44 4.96 3.98
C PRO A 233 -6.25 4.19 2.94
N THR A 234 -7.57 3.97 3.14
CA THR A 234 -8.36 3.27 2.11
C THR A 234 -8.81 4.22 1.01
N PHE A 235 -9.66 5.20 1.31
CA PHE A 235 -10.16 6.09 0.26
C PHE A 235 -9.11 7.10 -0.19
N GLY A 236 -8.37 7.71 0.73
CA GLY A 236 -7.26 8.60 0.41
C GLY A 236 -6.09 7.85 -0.21
N GLY A 237 -5.49 6.91 0.51
CA GLY A 237 -4.30 6.19 0.07
C GLY A 237 -4.52 5.38 -1.21
N TYR A 238 -5.31 4.31 -1.15
CA TYR A 238 -5.56 3.47 -2.32
C TYR A 238 -6.33 4.19 -3.43
N GLY A 239 -7.28 5.07 -3.08
CA GLY A 239 -8.01 5.85 -4.08
C GLY A 239 -7.07 6.71 -4.92
N LEU A 240 -6.19 7.46 -4.28
CA LEU A 240 -5.22 8.32 -4.97
C LEU A 240 -4.11 7.49 -5.63
N TYR A 241 -3.69 6.35 -5.05
CA TYR A 241 -2.74 5.44 -5.65
C TYR A 241 -3.23 4.88 -6.99
N TRP A 242 -4.42 4.29 -7.04
CA TRP A 242 -5.01 3.77 -8.26
C TRP A 242 -5.35 4.87 -9.27
N LEU A 243 -5.72 6.06 -8.79
CA LEU A 243 -5.90 7.24 -9.64
C LEU A 243 -4.57 7.65 -10.28
N GLY A 244 -3.50 7.71 -9.51
CA GLY A 244 -2.14 7.99 -10.00
C GLY A 244 -1.68 6.99 -11.05
N LEU A 245 -1.91 5.69 -10.82
CA LEU A 245 -1.57 4.62 -11.77
C LEU A 245 -2.32 4.70 -13.11
N ARG A 246 -3.45 5.39 -13.20
CA ARG A 246 -4.16 5.62 -14.47
C ARG A 246 -3.43 6.63 -15.36
N HIS A 247 -2.68 7.54 -14.77
CA HIS A 247 -2.01 8.65 -15.49
C HIS A 247 -0.49 8.49 -15.56
N LEU A 248 0.10 7.68 -14.69
CA LEU A 248 1.54 7.47 -14.55
C LEU A 248 1.92 6.01 -14.84
N SER A 249 3.21 5.75 -15.08
CA SER A 249 3.75 4.38 -15.08
C SER A 249 3.61 3.73 -13.70
N ALA A 250 3.78 2.41 -13.59
CA ALA A 250 3.78 1.74 -12.29
C ALA A 250 4.83 2.34 -11.34
N GLN A 251 6.02 2.63 -11.85
CA GLN A 251 7.11 3.25 -11.11
C GLN A 251 6.78 4.71 -10.76
N GLY A 252 6.31 5.52 -11.73
CA GLY A 252 5.93 6.92 -11.50
C GLY A 252 4.74 7.06 -10.54
N GLY A 253 3.75 6.15 -10.59
CA GLY A 253 2.60 6.14 -9.69
C GLY A 253 2.96 5.78 -8.25
N SER A 254 4.00 4.95 -8.05
CA SER A 254 4.49 4.55 -6.73
C SER A 254 5.64 5.42 -6.20
N ALA A 255 6.23 6.29 -7.04
CA ALA A 255 7.43 7.06 -6.66
C ALA A 255 7.21 7.97 -5.43
N ALA A 256 6.02 8.54 -5.27
CA ALA A 256 5.72 9.37 -4.12
C ALA A 256 5.68 8.58 -2.80
N LEU A 257 5.39 7.26 -2.84
CA LEU A 257 5.41 6.40 -1.65
C LEU A 257 6.79 6.31 -0.99
N TYR A 258 7.85 6.73 -1.67
CA TYR A 258 9.20 6.85 -1.08
C TYR A 258 9.27 7.78 0.12
N LEU A 259 8.37 8.75 0.21
CA LEU A 259 8.28 9.66 1.35
C LEU A 259 7.47 9.06 2.51
N SER A 260 6.71 7.98 2.26
CA SER A 260 5.83 7.37 3.28
C SER A 260 6.59 6.90 4.52
N PRO A 261 7.74 6.21 4.44
CA PRO A 261 8.49 5.81 5.64
C PRO A 261 8.92 7.00 6.50
N ALA A 262 9.36 8.10 5.87
CA ALA A 262 9.76 9.30 6.59
C ALA A 262 8.58 9.92 7.37
N LEU A 263 7.43 10.04 6.70
CA LEU A 263 6.21 10.55 7.33
C LEU A 263 5.71 9.60 8.41
N THR A 264 5.74 8.28 8.17
CA THR A 264 5.32 7.29 9.18
C THR A 264 6.21 7.33 10.41
N LEU A 265 7.53 7.47 10.26
CA LEU A 265 8.47 7.62 11.37
C LEU A 265 8.16 8.87 12.20
N LEU A 266 7.91 10.00 11.56
CA LEU A 266 7.54 11.25 12.23
C LEU A 266 6.21 11.11 12.98
N TRP A 267 5.18 10.53 12.37
CA TRP A 267 3.89 10.29 13.01
C TRP A 267 3.99 9.33 14.18
N ALA A 268 4.73 8.23 14.03
CA ALA A 268 4.96 7.25 15.09
C ALA A 268 5.72 7.86 16.27
N HIS A 269 6.70 8.73 15.98
CA HIS A 269 7.41 9.47 17.01
C HIS A 269 6.47 10.41 17.79
N TRP A 270 5.66 11.22 17.09
CA TRP A 270 4.77 12.17 17.73
C TRP A 270 3.60 11.52 18.48
N MET A 271 3.03 10.45 17.93
CA MET A 271 1.84 9.82 18.53
C MET A 271 2.18 8.76 19.59
N PHE A 272 3.30 8.06 19.44
CA PHE A 272 3.63 6.90 20.29
C PHE A 272 5.00 7.02 20.95
N ALA A 273 5.66 8.18 20.87
CA ALA A 273 7.01 8.42 21.40
C ALA A 273 8.04 7.36 20.91
N GLU A 274 7.89 6.87 19.69
CA GLU A 274 8.86 5.92 19.12
C GLU A 274 10.21 6.59 18.91
N PRO A 275 11.33 5.92 19.25
CA PRO A 275 12.65 6.54 19.18
C PRO A 275 13.07 6.71 17.71
N LEU A 276 13.45 7.94 17.34
CA LEU A 276 14.14 8.24 16.09
C LEU A 276 15.65 7.99 16.27
N THR A 277 16.08 6.74 16.14
CA THR A 277 17.50 6.43 16.31
C THR A 277 18.31 6.88 15.08
N PRO A 278 19.59 7.29 15.25
CA PRO A 278 20.45 7.65 14.12
C PRO A 278 20.57 6.52 13.08
N MET A 279 20.50 5.26 13.53
CA MET A 279 20.54 4.10 12.63
C MET A 279 19.28 4.00 11.75
N LEU A 280 18.10 4.24 12.31
CA LEU A 280 16.84 4.27 11.53
C LEU A 280 16.86 5.43 10.52
N LEU A 281 17.30 6.60 10.94
CA LEU A 281 17.43 7.77 10.06
C LEU A 281 18.49 7.53 8.97
N GLY A 282 19.62 6.92 9.30
CA GLY A 282 20.64 6.54 8.33
C GLY A 282 20.12 5.56 7.28
N GLY A 283 19.40 4.51 7.69
CA GLY A 283 18.75 3.56 6.81
C GLY A 283 17.70 4.22 5.89
N LEU A 284 16.89 5.13 6.44
CA LEU A 284 15.93 5.92 5.67
C LEU A 284 16.63 6.79 4.62
N LEU A 285 17.66 7.55 4.99
CA LEU A 285 18.39 8.41 4.07
C LEU A 285 19.07 7.60 2.95
N LEU A 286 19.64 6.44 3.29
CA LEU A 286 20.26 5.55 2.31
C LEU A 286 19.20 5.00 1.33
N SER A 287 18.03 4.60 1.84
CA SER A 287 16.91 4.16 1.00
C SER A 287 16.43 5.27 0.06
N LEU A 288 16.24 6.49 0.58
CA LEU A 288 15.83 7.65 -0.21
C LEU A 288 16.87 8.02 -1.28
N ALA A 289 18.17 7.92 -0.96
CA ALA A 289 19.24 8.12 -1.93
C ALA A 289 19.19 7.08 -3.06
N GLY A 290 18.98 5.80 -2.71
CA GLY A 290 18.80 4.73 -3.69
C GLY A 290 17.64 4.98 -4.64
N LEU A 291 16.54 5.45 -4.11
CA LEU A 291 15.33 5.78 -4.86
C LEU A 291 15.52 7.01 -5.76
N GLY A 292 16.17 8.04 -5.25
CA GLY A 292 16.56 9.21 -6.04
C GLY A 292 17.48 8.85 -7.21
N TRP A 293 18.37 7.88 -7.00
CA TRP A 293 19.22 7.33 -8.08
C TRP A 293 18.37 6.59 -9.11
N LEU A 294 17.49 5.69 -8.70
CA LEU A 294 16.55 4.98 -9.57
C LEU A 294 15.78 5.94 -10.48
N TYR A 295 15.17 6.96 -9.87
CA TYR A 295 14.40 7.96 -10.61
C TYR A 295 15.22 8.72 -11.65
N ARG A 296 16.48 9.07 -11.32
CA ARG A 296 17.39 9.71 -12.30
C ARG A 296 17.79 8.77 -13.43
N ALA A 297 18.02 7.49 -13.12
CA ALA A 297 18.41 6.49 -14.10
C ALA A 297 17.27 6.12 -15.07
N GLU A 298 16.01 6.29 -14.68
CA GLU A 298 14.85 6.11 -15.56
C GLU A 298 14.69 7.21 -16.60
N ARG A 299 15.10 8.43 -16.24
CA ARG A 299 14.97 9.60 -17.13
C ARG A 299 16.07 9.71 -18.17
N ARG A 300 17.14 8.93 -18.02
CA ARG A 300 18.25 8.79 -18.98
C ARG A 300 18.03 7.56 -19.87
#